data_7a3e381f06f6d5e7333c308a18d1f646
#
_entry.id   7a3e381f06f6d5e7333c308a18d1f646
#
_cell.length_a   1.000
_cell.length_b   1.000
_cell.length_c   1.000
_cell.angle_alpha   90.00
_cell.angle_beta   90.00
_cell.angle_gamma   90.00
#
_symmetry.space_group_name_H-M   'P 1'
#
loop_
_entity.id
_entity.type
_entity.pdbx_description
1 polymer ?
#
loop_
_entity_poly.entity_id
_entity_poly.type
_entity_poly.pdbx_seq_one_letter_code
_entity_poly.pdbx_strand_id
1 'polypeptide(L)'
;MLISQPIMPQSFPSKLMDATARPNVVEMTPQPSGALDVNALFAPIRPGLRQVEAKLCGVDSALFAPLADAFINLIGSGGKRLRPALALLAAELNGGMQGTPRYSAVIALGASVEMLHTATLVHDDVIDGSLLRRGAPTLNAHWSGVSTVLAGNYLFGTAARFSAETQNMRVIELFSDTLRTIVDGELRQLKDRYNFVQKKDNYYQRIYAKTASLFCAATQGAAVLARLPEERIADLYQFGYNFGMAFQIVDDILDFVGDDTTLGKPAGSDLRQGTLTLPFFHYLHQHVDASSVIAILEAAQIEADNGDGAVWNEAVTGLVQDLRAGSAVEAAREEARIFLRRAVDNLAGLPDGLYRHSLQGLCEFVVRRTY
;
A
#
# COMPACT_ATOMS: atom_id res chain seq x y z
N MET A 1 23.24 22.72 -18.00
CA MET A 1 21.92 22.25 -17.56
C MET A 1 22.14 20.88 -16.92
N LEU A 2 22.34 20.85 -15.61
CA LEU A 2 22.55 19.63 -14.83
C LEU A 2 21.16 19.07 -14.51
N ILE A 3 20.77 17.98 -15.18
CA ILE A 3 19.61 17.19 -14.82
C ILE A 3 19.99 16.51 -13.50
N SER A 4 19.45 17.00 -12.40
CA SER A 4 19.55 16.34 -11.10
C SER A 4 18.92 14.95 -11.23
N GLN A 5 19.75 13.92 -11.05
CA GLN A 5 19.27 12.55 -10.96
C GLN A 5 18.27 12.46 -9.80
N PRO A 6 17.16 11.69 -9.93
CA PRO A 6 16.27 11.45 -8.83
C PRO A 6 17.05 10.80 -7.70
N ILE A 7 16.88 11.33 -6.48
CA ILE A 7 17.41 10.73 -5.25
C ILE A 7 16.67 9.41 -5.03
N MET A 8 17.10 8.39 -5.76
CA MET A 8 16.91 7.01 -5.31
C MET A 8 17.71 6.89 -4.02
N PRO A 9 17.18 6.28 -2.96
CA PRO A 9 18.04 5.91 -1.85
C PRO A 9 19.20 5.11 -2.44
N GLN A 10 20.41 5.65 -2.34
CA GLN A 10 21.62 5.02 -2.85
C GLN A 10 21.73 3.68 -2.17
N SER A 11 21.62 2.62 -2.95
CA SER A 11 21.66 1.20 -2.58
C SER A 11 20.58 0.80 -1.57
N PHE A 12 19.69 -0.10 -2.00
CA PHE A 12 19.06 -1.03 -1.05
C PHE A 12 20.17 -1.52 -0.13
N PRO A 13 20.04 -1.39 1.19
CA PRO A 13 21.09 -1.83 2.08
C PRO A 13 21.34 -3.32 1.83
N SER A 14 22.47 -3.62 1.20
CA SER A 14 22.97 -4.98 0.99
C SER A 14 23.18 -5.76 2.31
N LYS A 15 22.90 -5.14 3.45
CA LYS A 15 22.89 -5.69 4.81
C LYS A 15 21.59 -6.37 5.23
N LEU A 16 20.65 -6.65 4.31
CA LEU A 16 19.47 -7.46 4.65
C LEU A 16 19.80 -8.93 4.98
N MET A 17 21.06 -9.38 4.76
CA MET A 17 21.45 -10.78 4.92
C MET A 17 22.31 -11.09 6.16
N ASP A 18 22.59 -10.14 7.06
CA ASP A 18 23.35 -10.48 8.28
C ASP A 18 22.37 -10.79 9.44
N ALA A 19 21.88 -12.04 9.43
CA ALA A 19 20.96 -12.59 10.44
C ALA A 19 21.66 -12.96 11.77
N THR A 20 22.88 -12.49 12.04
CA THR A 20 23.65 -12.92 13.24
C THR A 20 23.69 -11.89 14.37
N ALA A 21 23.20 -10.68 14.19
CA ALA A 21 23.02 -9.75 15.30
C ALA A 21 21.68 -10.04 16.00
N ARG A 22 21.70 -10.69 17.15
CA ARG A 22 20.52 -10.81 18.05
C ARG A 22 20.24 -9.42 18.62
N PRO A 23 19.15 -8.72 18.20
CA PRO A 23 18.67 -7.55 18.92
C PRO A 23 18.01 -8.01 20.23
N ASN A 24 18.08 -7.18 21.27
CA ASN A 24 17.33 -7.35 22.50
C ASN A 24 15.84 -7.57 22.16
N VAL A 25 15.35 -8.76 22.42
CA VAL A 25 13.96 -9.15 22.24
C VAL A 25 13.14 -8.40 23.29
N VAL A 26 12.51 -7.31 22.89
CA VAL A 26 11.30 -6.89 23.59
C VAL A 26 10.24 -7.89 23.14
N GLU A 27 9.99 -8.88 23.97
CA GLU A 27 8.88 -9.81 23.80
C GLU A 27 7.59 -8.98 23.71
N MET A 28 6.98 -8.96 22.53
CA MET A 28 5.59 -8.53 22.40
C MET A 28 4.75 -9.57 23.15
N THR A 29 4.45 -9.28 24.43
CA THR A 29 3.55 -10.12 25.23
C THR A 29 2.22 -10.27 24.50
N PRO A 30 1.71 -11.48 24.27
CA PRO A 30 0.39 -11.67 23.71
C PRO A 30 -0.64 -11.13 24.70
N GLN A 31 -1.24 -10.00 24.37
CA GLN A 31 -2.44 -9.51 25.07
C GLN A 31 -3.64 -10.39 24.66
N PRO A 32 -4.64 -10.56 25.55
CA PRO A 32 -5.72 -11.53 25.33
C PRO A 32 -6.56 -11.19 24.10
N SER A 33 -7.13 -12.23 23.50
CA SER A 33 -7.90 -12.32 22.28
C SER A 33 -9.14 -11.41 22.24
N GLY A 34 -8.92 -10.09 21.99
CA GLY A 34 -9.94 -9.16 21.55
C GLY A 34 -9.54 -8.65 20.16
N ALA A 35 -10.46 -8.62 19.21
CA ALA A 35 -10.22 -7.99 17.92
C ALA A 35 -9.76 -6.55 18.17
N LEU A 36 -8.57 -6.17 17.67
CA LEU A 36 -8.09 -4.78 17.75
C LEU A 36 -9.08 -3.88 17.01
N ASP A 37 -9.78 -3.04 17.74
CA ASP A 37 -10.73 -2.09 17.15
C ASP A 37 -9.94 -0.90 16.58
N VAL A 38 -9.80 -0.87 15.25
CA VAL A 38 -9.18 0.25 14.51
C VAL A 38 -9.87 1.57 14.83
N ASN A 39 -11.17 1.57 15.12
CA ASN A 39 -11.90 2.78 15.48
C ASN A 39 -11.43 3.35 16.82
N ALA A 40 -10.98 2.50 17.75
CA ALA A 40 -10.38 2.94 19.00
C ALA A 40 -9.01 3.58 18.75
N LEU A 41 -8.19 3.04 17.85
CA LEU A 41 -6.90 3.62 17.46
C LEU A 41 -7.06 4.98 16.75
N PHE A 42 -8.17 5.19 16.06
CA PHE A 42 -8.48 6.46 15.39
C PHE A 42 -9.21 7.47 16.29
N ALA A 43 -9.63 7.10 17.49
CA ALA A 43 -10.36 7.99 18.39
C ALA A 43 -9.71 9.37 18.55
N PRO A 44 -8.38 9.50 18.77
CA PRO A 44 -7.73 10.80 18.99
C PRO A 44 -7.71 11.70 17.75
N ILE A 45 -7.82 11.13 16.56
CA ILE A 45 -7.76 11.87 15.27
C ILE A 45 -9.11 11.90 14.54
N ARG A 46 -10.17 11.37 15.14
CA ARG A 46 -11.51 11.30 14.53
C ARG A 46 -12.03 12.65 14.01
N PRO A 47 -11.83 13.78 14.72
CA PRO A 47 -12.21 15.10 14.18
C PRO A 47 -11.47 15.44 12.88
N GLY A 48 -10.16 15.15 12.80
CA GLY A 48 -9.35 15.37 11.63
C GLY A 48 -9.75 14.46 10.46
N LEU A 49 -10.02 13.18 10.73
CA LEU A 49 -10.50 12.25 9.70
C LEU A 49 -11.81 12.73 9.07
N ARG A 50 -12.76 13.23 9.88
CA ARG A 50 -14.00 13.82 9.35
C ARG A 50 -13.75 15.03 8.45
N GLN A 51 -12.75 15.87 8.78
CA GLN A 51 -12.38 17.00 7.93
C GLN A 51 -11.74 16.54 6.62
N VAL A 52 -10.89 15.49 6.66
CA VAL A 52 -10.35 14.88 5.45
C VAL A 52 -11.48 14.32 4.58
N GLU A 53 -12.42 13.58 5.15
CA GLU A 53 -13.56 13.03 4.41
C GLU A 53 -14.43 14.12 3.80
N ALA A 54 -14.76 15.17 4.56
CA ALA A 54 -15.49 16.33 4.04
C ALA A 54 -14.76 16.98 2.86
N LYS A 55 -13.42 17.06 2.92
CA LYS A 55 -12.59 17.60 1.84
C LYS A 55 -12.59 16.69 0.61
N LEU A 56 -12.49 15.38 0.80
CA LEU A 56 -12.57 14.40 -0.29
C LEU A 56 -13.93 14.41 -0.99
N CYS A 57 -15.03 14.57 -0.24
CA CYS A 57 -16.39 14.64 -0.78
C CYS A 57 -16.75 16.03 -1.34
N GLY A 58 -15.93 17.04 -1.10
CA GLY A 58 -16.15 18.41 -1.60
C GLY A 58 -15.87 18.53 -3.09
N VAL A 59 -16.64 17.79 -3.90
CA VAL A 59 -16.58 17.84 -5.37
C VAL A 59 -17.21 19.16 -5.85
N ASP A 60 -16.56 19.81 -6.81
CA ASP A 60 -17.06 21.03 -7.42
C ASP A 60 -18.40 20.73 -8.13
N SER A 61 -19.47 21.41 -7.70
CA SER A 61 -20.82 21.29 -8.30
C SER A 61 -20.89 21.77 -9.76
N ALA A 62 -19.87 22.48 -10.23
CA ALA A 62 -19.73 22.87 -11.65
C ALA A 62 -19.15 21.73 -12.51
N LEU A 63 -18.75 20.62 -11.90
CA LEU A 63 -18.24 19.47 -12.62
C LEU A 63 -19.34 18.79 -13.43
N PHE A 64 -18.93 18.13 -14.51
CA PHE A 64 -19.80 17.23 -15.28
C PHE A 64 -20.54 16.25 -14.35
N ALA A 65 -21.87 16.38 -14.23
CA ALA A 65 -22.67 15.72 -13.18
C ALA A 65 -22.39 14.20 -13.05
N PRO A 66 -22.30 13.39 -14.15
CA PRO A 66 -21.97 11.97 -14.01
C PRO A 66 -20.62 11.71 -13.35
N LEU A 67 -19.66 12.61 -13.51
CA LEU A 67 -18.34 12.50 -12.90
C LEU A 67 -18.41 12.81 -11.39
N ALA A 68 -19.21 13.81 -11.01
CA ALA A 68 -19.45 14.16 -9.61
C ALA A 68 -20.10 12.99 -8.84
N ASP A 69 -21.16 12.40 -9.40
CA ASP A 69 -21.85 11.25 -8.80
C ASP A 69 -20.95 10.04 -8.68
N ALA A 70 -20.15 9.76 -9.71
CA ALA A 70 -19.18 8.68 -9.71
C ALA A 70 -18.13 8.84 -8.60
N PHE A 71 -17.64 10.06 -8.36
CA PHE A 71 -16.67 10.34 -7.31
C PHE A 71 -17.26 10.22 -5.91
N ILE A 72 -18.46 10.74 -5.68
CA ILE A 72 -19.13 10.60 -4.40
C ILE A 72 -19.31 9.12 -4.06
N ASN A 73 -19.73 8.30 -5.02
CA ASN A 73 -19.89 6.86 -4.85
C ASN A 73 -18.52 6.18 -4.59
N LEU A 74 -17.49 6.51 -5.36
CA LEU A 74 -16.14 5.93 -5.23
C LEU A 74 -15.52 6.26 -3.86
N ILE A 75 -15.61 7.52 -3.41
CA ILE A 75 -15.10 7.95 -2.10
C ILE A 75 -15.98 7.37 -0.99
N GLY A 76 -17.30 7.30 -1.17
CA GLY A 76 -18.28 6.75 -0.23
C GLY A 76 -18.23 5.24 -0.10
N SER A 77 -17.71 4.50 -1.08
CA SER A 77 -17.63 3.02 -1.07
C SER A 77 -16.77 2.43 0.05
N GLY A 78 -16.20 3.28 0.89
CA GLY A 78 -15.51 2.90 2.10
C GLY A 78 -14.02 2.65 1.91
N GLY A 79 -13.33 2.60 3.01
CA GLY A 79 -11.92 2.32 3.13
C GLY A 79 -11.52 2.58 4.58
N LYS A 80 -10.52 1.89 5.07
CA LYS A 80 -10.05 2.08 6.46
C LYS A 80 -9.34 3.42 6.66
N ARG A 81 -9.20 4.25 5.62
CA ARG A 81 -8.56 5.58 5.66
C ARG A 81 -7.20 5.58 6.38
N LEU A 82 -6.42 4.50 6.22
CA LEU A 82 -5.14 4.33 6.91
C LEU A 82 -4.12 5.42 6.57
N ARG A 83 -4.05 5.84 5.30
CA ARG A 83 -3.08 6.86 4.87
C ARG A 83 -3.34 8.22 5.51
N PRO A 84 -4.57 8.77 5.46
CA PRO A 84 -4.91 9.98 6.22
C PRO A 84 -4.72 9.81 7.71
N ALA A 85 -5.08 8.65 8.28
CA ALA A 85 -4.91 8.40 9.71
C ALA A 85 -3.44 8.46 10.12
N LEU A 86 -2.54 7.83 9.35
CA LEU A 86 -1.10 7.90 9.62
C LEU A 86 -0.55 9.32 9.50
N ALA A 87 -1.01 10.11 8.52
CA ALA A 87 -0.62 11.51 8.41
C ALA A 87 -1.06 12.33 9.64
N LEU A 88 -2.31 12.16 10.08
CA LEU A 88 -2.85 12.86 11.25
C LEU A 88 -2.14 12.45 12.54
N LEU A 89 -1.93 11.15 12.76
CA LEU A 89 -1.22 10.63 13.93
C LEU A 89 0.23 11.11 13.97
N ALA A 90 0.94 11.05 12.84
CA ALA A 90 2.33 11.49 12.74
C ALA A 90 2.49 12.99 13.01
N ALA A 91 1.55 13.82 12.54
CA ALA A 91 1.57 15.27 12.79
C ALA A 91 1.37 15.63 14.28
N GLU A 92 0.66 14.79 15.02
CA GLU A 92 0.30 15.04 16.43
C GLU A 92 1.29 14.44 17.43
N LEU A 93 2.36 13.78 17.01
CA LEU A 93 3.32 13.12 17.90
C LEU A 93 3.95 14.06 18.93
N ASN A 94 4.18 15.33 18.59
CA ASN A 94 4.61 16.34 19.53
C ASN A 94 3.43 17.08 20.20
N GLY A 95 2.20 16.76 19.84
CA GLY A 95 0.98 17.41 20.30
C GLY A 95 0.76 18.81 19.74
N GLY A 96 -0.47 19.33 19.94
CA GLY A 96 -0.79 20.73 19.72
C GLY A 96 -0.96 21.19 18.27
N MET A 97 -1.06 20.29 17.30
CA MET A 97 -1.39 20.67 15.92
C MET A 97 -2.89 20.94 15.74
N GLN A 98 -3.75 20.14 16.38
CA GLN A 98 -5.20 20.30 16.30
C GLN A 98 -5.62 21.70 16.80
N GLY A 99 -6.51 22.34 16.05
CA GLY A 99 -6.97 23.71 16.36
C GLY A 99 -6.03 24.82 15.92
N THR A 100 -4.85 24.52 15.40
CA THR A 100 -3.95 25.54 14.82
C THR A 100 -4.20 25.76 13.33
N PRO A 101 -3.85 26.93 12.77
CA PRO A 101 -3.93 27.15 11.31
C PRO A 101 -3.10 26.14 10.48
N ARG A 102 -2.03 25.58 11.04
CA ARG A 102 -1.19 24.58 10.37
C ARG A 102 -1.88 23.22 10.24
N TYR A 103 -2.87 22.93 11.08
CA TYR A 103 -3.60 21.67 11.02
C TYR A 103 -4.37 21.52 9.71
N SER A 104 -4.83 22.62 9.10
CA SER A 104 -5.47 22.60 7.77
C SER A 104 -4.54 22.06 6.68
N ALA A 105 -3.23 22.31 6.78
CA ALA A 105 -2.25 21.76 5.85
C ALA A 105 -2.10 20.22 6.03
N VAL A 106 -2.19 19.72 7.27
CA VAL A 106 -2.19 18.26 7.53
C VAL A 106 -3.47 17.60 6.99
N ILE A 107 -4.63 18.25 7.13
CA ILE A 107 -5.88 17.80 6.52
C ILE A 107 -5.74 17.75 4.98
N ALA A 108 -5.15 18.78 4.39
CA ALA A 108 -4.91 18.83 2.94
C ALA A 108 -3.95 17.71 2.47
N LEU A 109 -2.88 17.44 3.24
CA LEU A 109 -1.98 16.30 2.99
C LEU A 109 -2.74 14.96 3.08
N GLY A 110 -3.53 14.75 4.13
CA GLY A 110 -4.34 13.54 4.31
C GLY A 110 -5.31 13.32 3.14
N ALA A 111 -5.96 14.39 2.68
CA ALA A 111 -6.83 14.35 1.50
C ALA A 111 -6.03 14.10 0.21
N SER A 112 -4.86 14.70 0.06
CA SER A 112 -3.99 14.52 -1.11
C SER A 112 -3.54 13.08 -1.28
N VAL A 113 -3.02 12.44 -0.23
CA VAL A 113 -2.55 11.05 -0.30
C VAL A 113 -3.69 10.05 -0.53
N GLU A 114 -4.86 10.28 0.06
CA GLU A 114 -6.02 9.41 -0.14
C GLU A 114 -6.62 9.59 -1.54
N MET A 115 -6.67 10.83 -2.05
CA MET A 115 -7.13 11.11 -3.40
C MET A 115 -6.18 10.53 -4.45
N LEU A 116 -4.86 10.64 -4.23
CA LEU A 116 -3.85 10.01 -5.09
C LEU A 116 -4.04 8.49 -5.11
N HIS A 117 -4.23 7.85 -3.95
CA HIS A 117 -4.54 6.43 -3.87
C HIS A 117 -5.82 6.07 -4.63
N THR A 118 -6.88 6.87 -4.49
CA THR A 118 -8.13 6.65 -5.20
C THR A 118 -7.95 6.74 -6.72
N ALA A 119 -7.15 7.70 -7.19
CA ALA A 119 -6.80 7.85 -8.60
C ALA A 119 -6.05 6.62 -9.15
N THR A 120 -5.07 6.09 -8.38
CA THR A 120 -4.36 4.87 -8.79
C THR A 120 -5.29 3.67 -8.89
N LEU A 121 -6.24 3.51 -7.94
CA LEU A 121 -7.22 2.43 -8.00
C LEU A 121 -8.11 2.50 -9.25
N VAL A 122 -8.51 3.71 -9.68
CA VAL A 122 -9.31 3.90 -10.90
C VAL A 122 -8.51 3.49 -12.15
N HIS A 123 -7.23 3.82 -12.22
CA HIS A 123 -6.37 3.42 -13.32
C HIS A 123 -6.05 1.92 -13.29
N ASP A 124 -5.79 1.35 -12.11
CA ASP A 124 -5.58 -0.09 -11.93
C ASP A 124 -6.79 -0.89 -12.44
N ASP A 125 -8.03 -0.43 -12.15
CA ASP A 125 -9.24 -1.09 -12.65
C ASP A 125 -9.30 -1.16 -14.18
N VAL A 126 -8.75 -0.16 -14.89
CA VAL A 126 -8.65 -0.18 -16.36
C VAL A 126 -7.53 -1.12 -16.82
N ILE A 127 -6.36 -1.04 -16.19
CA ILE A 127 -5.18 -1.83 -16.54
C ILE A 127 -5.45 -3.33 -16.35
N ASP A 128 -6.16 -3.68 -15.26
CA ASP A 128 -6.48 -5.06 -14.91
C ASP A 128 -7.81 -5.55 -15.50
N GLY A 129 -8.55 -4.69 -16.21
CA GLY A 129 -9.87 -5.01 -16.76
C GLY A 129 -10.91 -5.33 -15.67
N SER A 130 -10.72 -4.83 -14.45
CA SER A 130 -11.54 -5.16 -13.29
C SER A 130 -12.91 -4.50 -13.38
N LEU A 131 -13.99 -5.29 -13.28
CA LEU A 131 -15.36 -4.81 -13.29
C LEU A 131 -15.96 -4.70 -11.88
N LEU A 132 -15.36 -5.37 -10.90
CA LEU A 132 -15.79 -5.36 -9.50
C LEU A 132 -14.61 -5.04 -8.58
N ARG A 133 -14.85 -4.25 -7.52
CA ARG A 133 -13.91 -3.97 -6.44
C ARG A 133 -14.64 -3.97 -5.10
N ARG A 134 -14.23 -4.83 -4.19
CA ARG A 134 -14.89 -5.02 -2.88
C ARG A 134 -16.40 -5.29 -2.99
N GLY A 135 -16.80 -6.05 -3.99
CA GLY A 135 -18.20 -6.39 -4.25
C GLY A 135 -19.03 -5.28 -4.90
N ALA A 136 -18.47 -4.09 -5.15
CA ALA A 136 -19.13 -3.00 -5.86
C ALA A 136 -18.60 -2.87 -7.31
N PRO A 137 -19.44 -2.46 -8.29
CA PRO A 137 -18.98 -2.17 -9.63
C PRO A 137 -17.94 -1.05 -9.66
N THR A 138 -16.90 -1.24 -10.50
CA THR A 138 -15.89 -0.21 -10.77
C THR A 138 -16.41 0.84 -11.76
N LEU A 139 -15.73 1.97 -11.91
CA LEU A 139 -16.04 2.92 -12.99
C LEU A 139 -15.87 2.27 -14.37
N ASN A 140 -14.90 1.37 -14.51
CA ASN A 140 -14.63 0.62 -15.73
C ASN A 140 -15.77 -0.35 -16.11
N ALA A 141 -16.66 -0.71 -15.16
CA ALA A 141 -17.86 -1.50 -15.43
C ALA A 141 -18.96 -0.70 -16.13
N HIS A 142 -19.01 0.62 -15.94
CA HIS A 142 -20.09 1.49 -16.43
C HIS A 142 -19.64 2.45 -17.52
N TRP A 143 -18.34 2.75 -17.60
CA TRP A 143 -17.76 3.73 -18.52
C TRP A 143 -16.79 3.06 -19.47
N SER A 144 -16.52 3.71 -20.62
CA SER A 144 -15.43 3.29 -21.48
C SER A 144 -14.08 3.44 -20.78
N GLY A 145 -13.09 2.62 -21.13
CA GLY A 145 -11.73 2.73 -20.59
C GLY A 145 -11.15 4.15 -20.75
N VAL A 146 -11.42 4.81 -21.88
CA VAL A 146 -11.00 6.22 -22.10
C VAL A 146 -11.63 7.16 -21.06
N SER A 147 -12.94 7.05 -20.82
CA SER A 147 -13.64 7.91 -19.84
C SER A 147 -13.14 7.63 -18.43
N THR A 148 -12.86 6.37 -18.10
CA THR A 148 -12.33 5.97 -16.79
C THR A 148 -10.91 6.51 -16.57
N VAL A 149 -10.04 6.47 -17.58
CA VAL A 149 -8.70 7.09 -17.53
C VAL A 149 -8.80 8.60 -17.30
N LEU A 150 -9.72 9.29 -18.00
CA LEU A 150 -9.92 10.72 -17.81
C LEU A 150 -10.44 11.06 -16.39
N ALA A 151 -11.30 10.21 -15.83
CA ALA A 151 -11.73 10.32 -14.44
C ALA A 151 -10.54 10.19 -13.46
N GLY A 152 -9.68 9.20 -13.65
CA GLY A 152 -8.45 9.05 -12.86
C GLY A 152 -7.51 10.25 -12.98
N ASN A 153 -7.36 10.83 -14.18
CA ASN A 153 -6.56 12.05 -14.40
C ASN A 153 -7.14 13.25 -13.63
N TYR A 154 -8.46 13.40 -13.58
CA TYR A 154 -9.10 14.43 -12.76
C TYR A 154 -8.81 14.25 -11.28
N LEU A 155 -8.85 13.01 -10.77
CA LEU A 155 -8.49 12.71 -9.37
C LEU A 155 -7.02 13.02 -9.10
N PHE A 156 -6.09 12.74 -10.01
CA PHE A 156 -4.69 13.14 -9.90
C PHE A 156 -4.54 14.67 -9.81
N GLY A 157 -5.24 15.42 -10.68
CA GLY A 157 -5.27 16.88 -10.61
C GLY A 157 -5.80 17.38 -9.27
N THR A 158 -6.85 16.74 -8.73
CA THR A 158 -7.44 17.08 -7.44
C THR A 158 -6.46 16.77 -6.28
N ALA A 159 -5.77 15.63 -6.33
CA ALA A 159 -4.74 15.27 -5.34
C ALA A 159 -3.58 16.30 -5.36
N ALA A 160 -3.12 16.70 -6.54
CA ALA A 160 -2.10 17.74 -6.69
C ALA A 160 -2.55 19.10 -6.12
N ARG A 161 -3.82 19.48 -6.34
CA ARG A 161 -4.39 20.70 -5.75
C ARG A 161 -4.37 20.62 -4.21
N PHE A 162 -4.78 19.50 -3.62
CA PHE A 162 -4.72 19.33 -2.17
C PHE A 162 -3.28 19.37 -1.65
N SER A 163 -2.30 18.80 -2.38
CA SER A 163 -0.88 18.95 -2.03
C SER A 163 -0.44 20.41 -2.05
N ALA A 164 -0.85 21.20 -3.05
CA ALA A 164 -0.55 22.62 -3.15
C ALA A 164 -1.20 23.45 -2.01
N GLU A 165 -2.37 23.06 -1.54
CA GLU A 165 -3.05 23.71 -0.40
C GLU A 165 -2.26 23.57 0.92
N THR A 166 -1.29 22.65 1.02
CA THR A 166 -0.38 22.59 2.16
C THR A 166 0.54 23.82 2.25
N GLN A 167 0.71 24.56 1.14
CA GLN A 167 1.61 25.69 1.00
C GLN A 167 3.05 25.39 1.43
N ASN A 168 3.46 24.13 1.28
CA ASN A 168 4.80 23.67 1.65
C ASN A 168 5.48 23.01 0.44
N MET A 169 6.55 23.64 -0.06
CA MET A 169 7.23 23.18 -1.26
C MET A 169 7.75 21.75 -1.12
N ARG A 170 8.32 21.40 0.04
CA ARG A 170 8.84 20.04 0.29
C ARG A 170 7.73 18.99 0.23
N VAL A 171 6.50 19.29 0.67
CA VAL A 171 5.35 18.38 0.57
C VAL A 171 4.90 18.23 -0.87
N ILE A 172 4.93 19.32 -1.66
CA ILE A 172 4.60 19.28 -3.10
C ILE A 172 5.62 18.44 -3.87
N GLU A 173 6.91 18.58 -3.55
CA GLU A 173 7.98 17.75 -4.11
C GLU A 173 7.79 16.28 -3.76
N LEU A 174 7.52 15.96 -2.48
CA LEU A 174 7.21 14.60 -2.02
C LEU A 174 6.02 13.99 -2.78
N PHE A 175 4.96 14.77 -2.99
CA PHE A 175 3.81 14.33 -3.78
C PHE A 175 4.20 13.99 -5.22
N SER A 176 4.94 14.88 -5.88
CA SER A 176 5.39 14.68 -7.25
C SER A 176 6.29 13.45 -7.41
N ASP A 177 7.26 13.28 -6.50
CA ASP A 177 8.18 12.14 -6.51
C ASP A 177 7.44 10.83 -6.22
N THR A 178 6.46 10.86 -5.31
CA THR A 178 5.62 9.69 -5.01
C THR A 178 4.81 9.29 -6.23
N LEU A 179 4.16 10.23 -6.92
CA LEU A 179 3.41 9.95 -8.16
C LEU A 179 4.31 9.33 -9.23
N ARG A 180 5.50 9.90 -9.46
CA ARG A 180 6.47 9.35 -10.42
C ARG A 180 6.92 7.93 -10.04
N THR A 181 7.16 7.70 -8.74
CA THR A 181 7.55 6.39 -8.21
C THR A 181 6.45 5.36 -8.47
N ILE A 182 5.18 5.69 -8.21
CA ILE A 182 4.04 4.80 -8.45
C ILE A 182 3.95 4.44 -9.93
N VAL A 183 4.01 5.44 -10.82
CA VAL A 183 3.91 5.21 -12.27
C VAL A 183 5.06 4.35 -12.82
N ASP A 184 6.32 4.63 -12.40
CA ASP A 184 7.47 3.79 -12.78
C ASP A 184 7.29 2.35 -12.27
N GLY A 185 6.78 2.19 -11.05
CA GLY A 185 6.48 0.87 -10.47
C GLY A 185 5.43 0.09 -11.25
N GLU A 186 4.34 0.74 -11.69
CA GLU A 186 3.31 0.12 -12.51
C GLU A 186 3.84 -0.29 -13.91
N LEU A 187 4.64 0.56 -14.54
CA LEU A 187 5.25 0.23 -15.83
C LEU A 187 6.20 -0.97 -15.71
N ARG A 188 6.98 -1.07 -14.63
CA ARG A 188 7.83 -2.23 -14.35
C ARG A 188 6.98 -3.48 -14.09
N GLN A 189 5.91 -3.38 -13.31
CA GLN A 189 4.99 -4.50 -13.06
C GLN A 189 4.40 -5.04 -14.36
N LEU A 190 3.94 -4.15 -15.25
CA LEU A 190 3.41 -4.55 -16.56
C LEU A 190 4.46 -5.28 -17.41
N LYS A 191 5.71 -4.79 -17.40
CA LYS A 191 6.83 -5.43 -18.12
C LYS A 191 7.17 -6.81 -17.56
N ASP A 192 7.06 -6.97 -16.24
CA ASP A 192 7.49 -8.18 -15.54
C ASP A 192 6.37 -9.22 -15.39
N ARG A 193 5.15 -8.96 -15.90
CA ARG A 193 4.06 -9.93 -15.91
C ARG A 193 4.49 -11.21 -16.63
N TYR A 194 4.13 -12.35 -16.04
CA TYR A 194 4.46 -13.70 -16.56
C TYR A 194 5.96 -14.00 -16.69
N ASN A 195 6.83 -13.13 -16.18
CA ASN A 195 8.23 -13.45 -16.04
C ASN A 195 8.45 -14.20 -14.72
N PHE A 196 8.56 -15.53 -14.76
CA PHE A 196 8.71 -16.36 -13.56
C PHE A 196 10.16 -16.43 -13.02
N VAL A 197 11.13 -15.86 -13.77
CA VAL A 197 12.56 -15.82 -13.40
C VAL A 197 12.93 -14.43 -12.88
N GLN A 198 12.18 -13.92 -11.89
CA GLN A 198 12.45 -12.65 -11.25
C GLN A 198 13.27 -12.81 -9.98
N LYS A 199 14.02 -11.76 -9.61
CA LYS A 199 14.66 -11.66 -8.31
C LYS A 199 13.66 -11.14 -7.26
N LYS A 200 13.79 -11.62 -6.03
CA LYS A 200 13.01 -11.14 -4.88
C LYS A 200 13.13 -9.61 -4.69
N ASP A 201 14.29 -9.01 -5.07
CA ASP A 201 14.49 -7.57 -5.02
C ASP A 201 13.52 -6.79 -5.93
N ASN A 202 13.15 -7.35 -7.10
CA ASN A 202 12.17 -6.74 -7.99
C ASN A 202 10.79 -6.66 -7.32
N TYR A 203 10.43 -7.70 -6.56
CA TYR A 203 9.22 -7.70 -5.74
C TYR A 203 9.23 -6.57 -4.72
N TYR A 204 10.31 -6.40 -3.94
CA TYR A 204 10.38 -5.33 -2.95
C TYR A 204 10.32 -3.94 -3.57
N GLN A 205 10.99 -3.73 -4.72
CA GLN A 205 10.91 -2.47 -5.47
C GLN A 205 9.48 -2.17 -5.92
N ARG A 206 8.77 -3.18 -6.40
CA ARG A 206 7.38 -3.06 -6.83
C ARG A 206 6.45 -2.69 -5.68
N ILE A 207 6.47 -3.42 -4.56
CA ILE A 207 5.57 -3.12 -3.43
C ILE A 207 5.93 -1.80 -2.74
N TYR A 208 7.21 -1.40 -2.76
CA TYR A 208 7.58 -0.04 -2.35
C TYR A 208 6.91 0.99 -3.25
N ALA A 209 7.10 0.88 -4.56
CA ALA A 209 6.59 1.85 -5.51
C ALA A 209 5.06 1.96 -5.46
N LYS A 210 4.36 0.82 -5.50
CA LYS A 210 2.90 0.76 -5.57
C LYS A 210 2.22 1.13 -4.25
N THR A 211 2.79 0.75 -3.12
CA THR A 211 2.10 0.82 -1.82
C THR A 211 2.86 1.61 -0.77
N ALA A 212 4.12 1.25 -0.46
CA ALA A 212 4.82 1.84 0.67
C ALA A 212 5.20 3.31 0.44
N SER A 213 5.48 3.73 -0.80
CA SER A 213 5.82 5.11 -1.15
C SER A 213 4.77 6.12 -0.68
N LEU A 214 3.49 5.76 -0.80
CA LEU A 214 2.39 6.63 -0.40
C LEU A 214 2.21 6.69 1.14
N PHE A 215 2.54 5.62 1.84
CA PHE A 215 2.64 5.65 3.31
C PHE A 215 3.82 6.51 3.77
N CYS A 216 4.97 6.44 3.09
CA CYS A 216 6.11 7.33 3.33
C CYS A 216 5.72 8.80 3.14
N ALA A 217 5.05 9.12 2.03
CA ALA A 217 4.59 10.49 1.76
C ALA A 217 3.64 11.01 2.84
N ALA A 218 2.74 10.16 3.35
CA ALA A 218 1.81 10.52 4.41
C ALA A 218 2.53 10.85 5.71
N THR A 219 3.43 9.98 6.17
CA THR A 219 4.10 10.14 7.48
C THR A 219 5.21 11.19 7.43
N GLN A 220 6.04 11.19 6.39
CA GLN A 220 7.09 12.18 6.21
C GLN A 220 6.53 13.58 5.95
N GLY A 221 5.52 13.70 5.08
CA GLY A 221 4.87 14.98 4.80
C GLY A 221 4.23 15.58 6.06
N ALA A 222 3.60 14.76 6.89
CA ALA A 222 3.05 15.16 8.17
C ALA A 222 4.14 15.67 9.13
N ALA A 223 5.28 14.97 9.21
CA ALA A 223 6.43 15.38 10.02
C ALA A 223 7.00 16.74 9.57
N VAL A 224 7.10 16.96 8.25
CA VAL A 224 7.52 18.24 7.67
C VAL A 224 6.55 19.37 8.06
N LEU A 225 5.24 19.15 7.94
CA LEU A 225 4.21 20.13 8.31
C LEU A 225 4.17 20.41 9.81
N ALA A 226 4.46 19.41 10.63
CA ALA A 226 4.62 19.55 12.08
C ALA A 226 5.95 20.23 12.48
N ARG A 227 6.84 20.50 11.51
CA ARG A 227 8.18 21.08 11.72
C ARG A 227 9.03 20.28 12.70
N LEU A 228 8.98 18.97 12.58
CA LEU A 228 9.87 18.11 13.37
C LEU A 228 11.33 18.27 12.93
N PRO A 229 12.30 17.97 13.79
CA PRO A 229 13.72 17.90 13.42
C PRO A 229 13.94 16.87 12.28
N GLU A 230 14.94 17.11 11.43
CA GLU A 230 15.21 16.24 10.26
C GLU A 230 15.41 14.76 10.62
N GLU A 231 15.99 14.49 11.78
CA GLU A 231 16.14 13.13 12.31
C GLU A 231 14.75 12.47 12.50
N ARG A 232 13.80 13.19 13.06
CA ARG A 232 12.43 12.69 13.29
C ARG A 232 11.62 12.59 11.99
N ILE A 233 11.89 13.47 11.03
CA ILE A 233 11.33 13.35 9.68
C ILE A 233 11.84 12.07 9.00
N ALA A 234 13.12 11.75 9.16
CA ALA A 234 13.71 10.51 8.66
C ALA A 234 13.13 9.27 9.36
N ASP A 235 12.97 9.31 10.69
CA ASP A 235 12.34 8.23 11.46
C ASP A 235 10.92 7.94 10.96
N LEU A 236 10.12 8.99 10.72
CA LEU A 236 8.74 8.84 10.24
C LEU A 236 8.67 8.41 8.77
N TYR A 237 9.65 8.76 7.93
CA TYR A 237 9.81 8.17 6.62
C TYR A 237 10.06 6.65 6.72
N GLN A 238 11.00 6.23 7.57
CA GLN A 238 11.31 4.81 7.78
C GLN A 238 10.15 4.04 8.40
N PHE A 239 9.40 4.66 9.30
CA PHE A 239 8.15 4.09 9.80
C PHE A 239 7.16 3.83 8.66
N GLY A 240 6.90 4.84 7.83
CA GLY A 240 6.00 4.72 6.67
C GLY A 240 6.44 3.64 5.68
N TYR A 241 7.76 3.56 5.43
CA TYR A 241 8.37 2.52 4.60
C TYR A 241 8.11 1.13 5.16
N ASN A 242 8.52 0.88 6.40
CA ASN A 242 8.40 -0.42 7.03
C ASN A 242 6.93 -0.85 7.21
N PHE A 243 6.07 0.08 7.60
CA PHE A 243 4.63 -0.16 7.70
C PHE A 243 4.01 -0.51 6.35
N GLY A 244 4.32 0.26 5.29
CA GLY A 244 3.79 0.07 3.96
C GLY A 244 4.26 -1.24 3.30
N MET A 245 5.53 -1.61 3.49
CA MET A 245 6.07 -2.90 3.04
C MET A 245 5.34 -4.06 3.69
N ALA A 246 5.21 -4.04 5.02
CA ALA A 246 4.49 -5.08 5.75
C ALA A 246 3.00 -5.15 5.36
N PHE A 247 2.37 -3.99 5.18
CA PHE A 247 0.97 -3.90 4.77
C PHE A 247 0.75 -4.63 3.43
N GLN A 248 1.61 -4.40 2.45
CA GLN A 248 1.50 -5.07 1.15
C GLN A 248 1.82 -6.56 1.23
N ILE A 249 2.87 -6.95 1.99
CA ILE A 249 3.19 -8.38 2.19
C ILE A 249 1.99 -9.12 2.80
N VAL A 250 1.30 -8.52 3.77
CA VAL A 250 0.10 -9.12 4.37
C VAL A 250 -1.05 -9.19 3.35
N ASP A 251 -1.27 -8.17 2.51
CA ASP A 251 -2.27 -8.22 1.44
C ASP A 251 -1.95 -9.36 0.44
N ASP A 252 -0.69 -9.52 0.06
CA ASP A 252 -0.24 -10.60 -0.85
C ASP A 252 -0.42 -11.99 -0.22
N ILE A 253 -0.23 -12.13 1.10
CA ILE A 253 -0.52 -13.38 1.82
C ILE A 253 -2.03 -13.66 1.79
N LEU A 254 -2.86 -12.65 2.03
CA LEU A 254 -4.31 -12.79 2.03
C LEU A 254 -4.86 -13.21 0.67
N ASP A 255 -4.22 -12.81 -0.43
CA ASP A 255 -4.57 -13.27 -1.78
C ASP A 255 -4.43 -14.79 -1.94
N PHE A 256 -3.50 -15.43 -1.22
CA PHE A 256 -3.34 -16.89 -1.23
C PHE A 256 -4.24 -17.60 -0.21
N VAL A 257 -4.38 -17.08 1.03
CA VAL A 257 -5.02 -17.81 2.13
C VAL A 257 -6.50 -17.50 2.32
N GLY A 258 -6.99 -16.40 1.77
CA GLY A 258 -8.38 -16.00 1.87
C GLY A 258 -9.30 -17.01 1.16
N ASP A 259 -10.54 -17.10 1.61
CA ASP A 259 -11.55 -17.86 0.88
C ASP A 259 -12.16 -17.02 -0.25
N ASP A 260 -12.56 -17.69 -1.34
CA ASP A 260 -13.05 -17.04 -2.55
C ASP A 260 -14.30 -16.19 -2.30
N THR A 261 -15.13 -16.54 -1.29
CA THR A 261 -16.36 -15.82 -0.96
C THR A 261 -16.06 -14.50 -0.28
N THR A 262 -15.05 -14.48 0.59
CA THR A 262 -14.65 -13.28 1.34
C THR A 262 -13.77 -12.37 0.50
N LEU A 263 -12.91 -12.93 -0.36
CA LEU A 263 -12.07 -12.16 -1.28
C LEU A 263 -12.88 -11.56 -2.44
N GLY A 264 -14.00 -12.16 -2.81
CA GLY A 264 -14.78 -11.80 -4.00
C GLY A 264 -14.04 -12.11 -5.32
N LYS A 265 -12.93 -12.86 -5.26
CA LYS A 265 -12.12 -13.31 -6.39
C LYS A 265 -11.45 -14.64 -6.04
N PRO A 266 -11.09 -15.47 -7.03
CA PRO A 266 -10.35 -16.71 -6.78
C PRO A 266 -9.02 -16.46 -6.08
N ALA A 267 -8.64 -17.34 -5.18
CA ALA A 267 -7.35 -17.28 -4.51
C ALA A 267 -6.18 -17.34 -5.51
N GLY A 268 -5.07 -16.65 -5.19
CA GLY A 268 -3.93 -16.50 -6.09
C GLY A 268 -4.23 -15.61 -7.30
N SER A 269 -5.12 -14.63 -7.13
CA SER A 269 -5.50 -13.69 -8.18
C SER A 269 -4.30 -12.97 -8.78
N ASP A 270 -3.32 -12.57 -7.97
CA ASP A 270 -2.10 -11.91 -8.44
C ASP A 270 -1.27 -12.85 -9.34
N LEU A 271 -1.10 -14.10 -8.92
CA LEU A 271 -0.40 -15.09 -9.72
C LEU A 271 -1.15 -15.41 -11.03
N ARG A 272 -2.49 -15.47 -10.98
CA ARG A 272 -3.31 -15.65 -12.19
C ARG A 272 -3.12 -14.52 -13.21
N GLN A 273 -2.79 -13.32 -12.74
CA GLN A 273 -2.44 -12.16 -13.58
C GLN A 273 -0.94 -12.09 -13.92
N GLY A 274 -0.19 -13.14 -13.63
CA GLY A 274 1.26 -13.22 -13.90
C GLY A 274 2.12 -12.38 -12.94
N THR A 275 1.56 -11.95 -11.81
CA THR A 275 2.29 -11.16 -10.80
C THR A 275 2.80 -12.07 -9.68
N LEU A 276 4.13 -12.13 -9.51
CA LEU A 276 4.75 -12.94 -8.48
C LEU A 276 4.83 -12.19 -7.16
N THR A 277 4.35 -12.79 -6.07
CA THR A 277 4.35 -12.20 -4.75
C THR A 277 5.20 -12.99 -3.75
N LEU A 278 5.41 -12.45 -2.55
CA LEU A 278 6.39 -12.98 -1.60
C LEU A 278 6.19 -14.47 -1.24
N PRO A 279 4.96 -14.97 -1.04
CA PRO A 279 4.74 -16.41 -0.80
C PRO A 279 5.29 -17.29 -1.93
N PHE A 280 5.17 -16.88 -3.19
CA PHE A 280 5.71 -17.62 -4.33
C PHE A 280 7.25 -17.66 -4.31
N PHE A 281 7.94 -16.56 -3.99
CA PHE A 281 9.40 -16.55 -3.88
C PHE A 281 9.90 -17.48 -2.75
N HIS A 282 9.19 -17.53 -1.62
CA HIS A 282 9.50 -18.46 -0.55
C HIS A 282 9.26 -19.92 -0.94
N TYR A 283 8.16 -20.18 -1.67
CA TYR A 283 7.87 -21.50 -2.19
C TYR A 283 8.99 -21.99 -3.12
N LEU A 284 9.40 -21.20 -4.11
CA LEU A 284 10.51 -21.56 -5.00
C LEU A 284 11.82 -21.80 -4.25
N HIS A 285 12.12 -20.99 -3.24
CA HIS A 285 13.34 -21.14 -2.45
C HIS A 285 13.37 -22.44 -1.63
N GLN A 286 12.22 -22.91 -1.21
CA GLN A 286 12.06 -24.12 -0.39
C GLN A 286 11.85 -25.39 -1.25
N HIS A 287 11.49 -25.21 -2.52
CA HIS A 287 11.16 -26.33 -3.40
C HIS A 287 12.42 -27.01 -3.93
N VAL A 288 12.45 -28.35 -3.86
CA VAL A 288 13.61 -29.17 -4.29
C VAL A 288 13.94 -28.96 -5.76
N ASP A 289 12.91 -28.78 -6.59
CA ASP A 289 13.03 -28.54 -8.04
C ASP A 289 12.22 -27.31 -8.46
N ALA A 290 12.74 -26.14 -8.12
CA ALA A 290 12.14 -24.85 -8.51
C ALA A 290 12.09 -24.67 -10.03
N SER A 291 13.04 -25.26 -10.77
CA SER A 291 13.10 -25.16 -12.24
C SER A 291 11.91 -25.84 -12.91
N SER A 292 11.50 -27.01 -12.42
CA SER A 292 10.31 -27.70 -12.91
C SER A 292 9.03 -26.92 -12.62
N VAL A 293 8.91 -26.25 -11.48
CA VAL A 293 7.76 -25.39 -11.18
C VAL A 293 7.66 -24.25 -12.19
N ILE A 294 8.77 -23.58 -12.47
CA ILE A 294 8.83 -22.49 -13.45
C ILE A 294 8.46 -23.02 -14.84
N ALA A 295 9.03 -24.13 -15.26
CA ALA A 295 8.76 -24.73 -16.58
C ALA A 295 7.28 -25.11 -16.76
N ILE A 296 6.62 -25.61 -15.71
CA ILE A 296 5.17 -25.91 -15.74
C ILE A 296 4.35 -24.62 -15.93
N LEU A 297 4.70 -23.54 -15.22
CA LEU A 297 3.99 -22.27 -15.34
C LEU A 297 4.21 -21.63 -16.71
N GLU A 298 5.44 -21.68 -17.25
CA GLU A 298 5.76 -21.17 -18.59
C GLU A 298 5.00 -21.95 -19.67
N ALA A 299 4.96 -23.28 -19.58
CA ALA A 299 4.21 -24.10 -20.51
C ALA A 299 2.69 -23.83 -20.45
N ALA A 300 2.13 -23.74 -19.22
CA ALA A 300 0.72 -23.45 -19.03
C ALA A 300 0.33 -22.04 -19.55
N GLN A 301 1.23 -21.06 -19.41
CA GLN A 301 1.01 -19.72 -19.96
C GLN A 301 1.01 -19.73 -21.51
N ILE A 302 1.91 -20.47 -22.14
CA ILE A 302 1.95 -20.61 -23.60
C ILE A 302 0.64 -21.23 -24.13
N GLU A 303 0.12 -22.27 -23.45
CA GLU A 303 -1.17 -22.89 -23.82
C GLU A 303 -2.34 -21.90 -23.63
N ALA A 304 -2.32 -21.08 -22.57
CA ALA A 304 -3.32 -20.04 -22.35
C ALA A 304 -3.30 -18.97 -23.46
N ASP A 305 -2.12 -18.56 -23.92
CA ASP A 305 -1.95 -17.61 -25.02
C ASP A 305 -2.44 -18.20 -26.36
N ASN A 306 -2.40 -19.54 -26.50
CA ASN A 306 -2.95 -20.26 -27.65
C ASN A 306 -4.48 -20.51 -27.52
N GLY A 307 -5.13 -20.06 -26.46
CA GLY A 307 -6.57 -20.08 -26.27
C GLY A 307 -7.08 -21.11 -25.26
N ASP A 308 -6.22 -21.93 -24.64
CA ASP A 308 -6.59 -22.85 -23.55
C ASP A 308 -6.27 -22.28 -22.17
N GLY A 309 -7.05 -21.30 -21.73
CA GLY A 309 -6.94 -20.73 -20.38
C GLY A 309 -7.24 -21.70 -19.23
N ALA A 310 -7.82 -22.88 -19.51
CA ALA A 310 -8.12 -23.88 -18.49
C ALA A 310 -6.82 -24.49 -17.92
N VAL A 311 -5.83 -24.77 -18.77
CA VAL A 311 -4.51 -25.29 -18.36
C VAL A 311 -3.81 -24.35 -17.38
N TRP A 312 -3.81 -23.04 -17.70
CA TRP A 312 -3.27 -22.02 -16.79
C TRP A 312 -3.98 -21.98 -15.44
N ASN A 313 -5.32 -21.98 -15.46
CA ASN A 313 -6.11 -21.97 -14.24
C ASN A 313 -5.87 -23.21 -13.37
N GLU A 314 -5.72 -24.37 -13.97
CA GLU A 314 -5.42 -25.63 -13.26
C GLU A 314 -4.02 -25.57 -12.64
N ALA A 315 -2.99 -25.16 -13.39
CA ALA A 315 -1.62 -25.02 -12.91
C ALA A 315 -1.52 -24.06 -11.72
N VAL A 316 -2.15 -22.89 -11.81
CA VAL A 316 -2.18 -21.91 -10.71
C VAL A 316 -2.97 -22.45 -9.50
N THR A 317 -4.07 -23.16 -9.71
CA THR A 317 -4.88 -23.73 -8.62
C THR A 317 -4.08 -24.79 -7.85
N GLY A 318 -3.37 -25.67 -8.54
CA GLY A 318 -2.48 -26.65 -7.91
C GLY A 318 -1.39 -25.98 -7.10
N LEU A 319 -0.71 -24.98 -7.67
CA LEU A 319 0.34 -24.23 -6.97
C LEU A 319 -0.18 -23.46 -5.73
N VAL A 320 -1.38 -22.88 -5.80
CA VAL A 320 -2.01 -22.23 -4.63
C VAL A 320 -2.27 -23.25 -3.51
N GLN A 321 -2.69 -24.48 -3.85
CA GLN A 321 -2.88 -25.55 -2.85
C GLN A 321 -1.56 -25.95 -2.20
N ASP A 322 -0.50 -26.10 -2.98
CA ASP A 322 0.84 -26.43 -2.47
C ASP A 322 1.41 -25.33 -1.58
N LEU A 323 1.24 -24.07 -1.98
CA LEU A 323 1.64 -22.91 -1.18
C LEU A 323 0.91 -22.87 0.17
N ARG A 324 -0.39 -23.17 0.19
CA ARG A 324 -1.20 -23.21 1.42
C ARG A 324 -0.78 -24.35 2.34
N ALA A 325 -0.44 -25.51 1.78
CA ALA A 325 -0.03 -26.68 2.54
C ALA A 325 1.40 -26.59 3.09
N GLY A 326 2.25 -25.75 2.47
CA GLY A 326 3.65 -25.59 2.81
C GLY A 326 3.94 -24.50 3.86
N SER A 327 5.22 -24.21 4.05
CA SER A 327 5.71 -23.18 5.01
C SER A 327 5.94 -21.82 4.36
N ALA A 328 5.71 -21.67 3.06
CA ALA A 328 6.00 -20.46 2.31
C ALA A 328 5.18 -19.24 2.78
N VAL A 329 3.90 -19.46 3.08
CA VAL A 329 3.00 -18.43 3.62
C VAL A 329 3.49 -17.95 4.99
N GLU A 330 3.90 -18.85 5.89
CA GLU A 330 4.39 -18.45 7.22
C GLU A 330 5.76 -17.76 7.13
N ALA A 331 6.62 -18.16 6.19
CA ALA A 331 7.87 -17.44 5.92
C ALA A 331 7.63 -16.01 5.46
N ALA A 332 6.66 -15.79 4.56
CA ALA A 332 6.24 -14.44 4.14
C ALA A 332 5.65 -13.63 5.32
N ARG A 333 4.86 -14.30 6.19
CA ARG A 333 4.29 -13.66 7.39
C ARG A 333 5.37 -13.21 8.37
N GLU A 334 6.43 -14.02 8.56
CA GLU A 334 7.54 -13.63 9.42
C GLU A 334 8.32 -12.43 8.85
N GLU A 335 8.48 -12.33 7.53
CA GLU A 335 9.06 -11.14 6.94
C GLU A 335 8.20 -9.88 7.18
N ALA A 336 6.88 -9.99 7.06
CA ALA A 336 5.98 -8.89 7.42
C ALA A 336 6.15 -8.47 8.89
N ARG A 337 6.28 -9.42 9.81
CA ARG A 337 6.56 -9.15 11.23
C ARG A 337 7.89 -8.43 11.43
N ILE A 338 8.94 -8.78 10.67
CA ILE A 338 10.24 -8.10 10.74
C ILE A 338 10.09 -6.63 10.33
N PHE A 339 9.39 -6.35 9.24
CA PHE A 339 9.11 -4.96 8.83
C PHE A 339 8.32 -4.21 9.91
N LEU A 340 7.31 -4.81 10.52
CA LEU A 340 6.52 -4.14 11.56
C LEU A 340 7.31 -3.91 12.85
N ARG A 341 8.19 -4.82 13.25
CA ARG A 341 9.13 -4.56 14.36
C ARG A 341 9.99 -3.34 14.08
N ARG A 342 10.58 -3.25 12.87
CA ARG A 342 11.35 -2.06 12.45
C ARG A 342 10.50 -0.78 12.42
N ALA A 343 9.24 -0.88 12.00
CA ALA A 343 8.33 0.27 12.07
C ALA A 343 8.15 0.75 13.53
N VAL A 344 7.93 -0.17 14.46
CA VAL A 344 7.82 0.19 15.89
C VAL A 344 9.13 0.78 16.43
N ASP A 345 10.29 0.23 16.05
CA ASP A 345 11.60 0.73 16.44
C ASP A 345 11.84 2.17 15.95
N ASN A 346 11.36 2.52 14.76
CA ASN A 346 11.43 3.90 14.24
C ASN A 346 10.62 4.92 15.07
N LEU A 347 9.68 4.46 15.89
CA LEU A 347 8.93 5.33 16.80
C LEU A 347 9.64 5.52 18.17
N ALA A 348 10.70 4.78 18.46
CA ALA A 348 11.32 4.77 19.80
C ALA A 348 11.84 6.15 20.25
N GLY A 349 12.37 6.95 19.31
CA GLY A 349 12.87 8.30 19.58
C GLY A 349 11.81 9.40 19.62
N LEU A 350 10.53 9.07 19.42
CA LEU A 350 9.43 10.02 19.40
C LEU A 350 8.74 10.07 20.80
N PRO A 351 8.08 11.17 21.14
CA PRO A 351 7.42 11.30 22.43
C PRO A 351 6.44 10.15 22.71
N ASP A 352 6.45 9.66 23.95
CA ASP A 352 5.48 8.67 24.39
C ASP A 352 4.11 9.33 24.58
N GLY A 353 3.05 8.57 24.25
CA GLY A 353 1.69 9.09 24.37
C GLY A 353 0.70 8.45 23.40
N LEU A 354 -0.52 8.96 23.43
CA LEU A 354 -1.67 8.42 22.75
C LEU A 354 -1.45 8.21 21.23
N TYR A 355 -0.84 9.18 20.55
CA TYR A 355 -0.63 9.13 19.11
C TYR A 355 0.42 8.08 18.71
N ARG A 356 1.51 7.97 19.48
CA ARG A 356 2.52 6.92 19.30
C ARG A 356 1.92 5.54 19.56
N HIS A 357 1.15 5.37 20.64
CA HIS A 357 0.45 4.11 20.92
C HIS A 357 -0.54 3.74 19.81
N SER A 358 -1.24 4.72 19.24
CA SER A 358 -2.11 4.47 18.08
C SER A 358 -1.32 3.96 16.85
N LEU A 359 -0.15 4.56 16.55
CA LEU A 359 0.72 4.09 15.46
C LEU A 359 1.25 2.66 15.71
N GLN A 360 1.65 2.34 16.94
CA GLN A 360 2.06 0.99 17.35
C GLN A 360 0.90 0.00 17.22
N GLY A 361 -0.30 0.36 17.70
CA GLY A 361 -1.50 -0.45 17.56
C GLY A 361 -1.88 -0.72 16.10
N LEU A 362 -1.63 0.23 15.18
CA LEU A 362 -1.83 0.00 13.75
C LEU A 362 -0.85 -1.04 13.19
N CYS A 363 0.38 -1.10 13.68
CA CYS A 363 1.32 -2.17 13.32
C CYS A 363 0.79 -3.55 13.74
N GLU A 364 0.26 -3.66 14.97
CA GLU A 364 -0.35 -4.90 15.46
C GLU A 364 -1.60 -5.26 14.64
N PHE A 365 -2.42 -4.27 14.30
CA PHE A 365 -3.59 -4.47 13.45
C PHE A 365 -3.22 -5.08 12.10
N VAL A 366 -2.14 -4.63 11.45
CA VAL A 366 -1.69 -5.18 10.16
C VAL A 366 -1.35 -6.67 10.27
N VAL A 367 -0.64 -7.08 11.33
CA VAL A 367 -0.30 -8.52 11.54
C VAL A 367 -1.53 -9.39 11.72
N ARG A 368 -2.55 -8.87 12.44
CA ARG A 368 -3.75 -9.63 12.79
C ARG A 368 -4.85 -9.59 11.73
N ARG A 369 -4.63 -8.86 10.64
CA ARG A 369 -5.61 -8.82 9.54
C ARG A 369 -5.84 -10.21 9.00
N THR A 370 -7.09 -10.59 8.99
CA THR A 370 -7.62 -11.74 8.25
C THR A 370 -8.33 -11.29 6.98
N TYR A 371 -8.75 -10.03 6.94
CA TYR A 371 -9.34 -9.31 5.78
C TYR A 371 -9.18 -7.79 5.92
#